data_e3ba5d3219824cd9ea2751734ef7e271
#
_entry.id   e3ba5d3219824cd9ea2751734ef7e271
#
_cell.length_a   1.000
_cell.length_b   1.000
_cell.length_c   1.000
_cell.angle_alpha   90.00
_cell.angle_beta   90.00
_cell.angle_gamma   90.00
#
_symmetry.space_group_name_H-M   'P 1'
#
loop_
_entity.id
_entity.type
_entity.pdbx_description
1 polymer ?
#
loop_
_entity_poly.entity_id
_entity_poly.type
_entity_poly.pdbx_seq_one_letter_code
_entity_poly.pdbx_strand_id
1 'polypeptide(L)'
;LKTEIYQIIEPYASTSVPKKISNIIELLKITAHIDDFPPQTDRIHVANGTLFLDGSFSESKNEIVRSRFPVAYNPSVPSPETWLGFLHGLLYEDDIPTLQEYIGYCLIPSNKGQRMMVIKGSGGEGKSQIGTVLSHLLGCNAKDGSVGKVSENRFARADLEHVHLLIDD
;
A
#
# COMPACT_ATOMS: atom_id res chain seq x y z
N LEU A 1 -3.04 -17.60 -5.93
CA LEU A 1 -2.00 -18.57 -6.26
C LEU A 1 -2.47 -20.01 -6.16
N LYS A 2 -2.93 -20.54 -4.96
CA LYS A 2 -3.38 -21.96 -4.85
C LYS A 2 -4.51 -22.28 -5.80
N THR A 3 -5.51 -21.42 -5.91
CA THR A 3 -6.66 -21.54 -6.79
C THR A 3 -6.28 -21.54 -8.27
N GLU A 4 -5.35 -20.66 -8.64
CA GLU A 4 -4.84 -20.57 -10.01
C GLU A 4 -4.05 -21.82 -10.39
N ILE A 5 -3.18 -22.31 -9.49
CA ILE A 5 -2.45 -23.57 -9.71
C ILE A 5 -3.44 -24.73 -9.84
N TYR A 6 -4.49 -24.78 -9.02
CA TYR A 6 -5.55 -25.79 -9.14
C TYR A 6 -6.18 -25.77 -10.54
N GLN A 7 -6.60 -24.62 -11.02
CA GLN A 7 -7.21 -24.46 -12.35
C GLN A 7 -6.28 -24.93 -13.48
N ILE A 8 -4.97 -24.71 -13.34
CA ILE A 8 -3.98 -25.13 -14.35
C ILE A 8 -3.78 -26.64 -14.34
N ILE A 9 -3.72 -27.28 -13.17
CA ILE A 9 -3.36 -28.70 -13.08
C ILE A 9 -4.54 -29.66 -13.06
N GLU A 10 -5.76 -29.18 -12.77
CA GLU A 10 -6.97 -30.00 -12.71
C GLU A 10 -7.18 -30.88 -13.96
N PRO A 11 -7.03 -30.38 -15.19
CA PRO A 11 -7.18 -31.19 -16.40
C PRO A 11 -6.16 -32.32 -16.54
N TYR A 12 -5.01 -32.22 -15.84
CA TYR A 12 -3.88 -33.15 -15.96
C TYR A 12 -3.67 -34.03 -14.71
N ALA A 13 -4.45 -33.83 -13.65
CA ALA A 13 -4.23 -34.47 -12.37
C ALA A 13 -5.51 -35.03 -11.76
N SER A 14 -5.79 -36.30 -12.00
CA SER A 14 -6.99 -36.99 -11.49
C SER A 14 -6.94 -37.39 -10.00
N THR A 15 -5.75 -37.44 -9.39
CA THR A 15 -5.58 -37.88 -7.99
C THR A 15 -4.59 -37.02 -7.23
N SER A 16 -4.78 -36.93 -5.90
CA SER A 16 -3.85 -36.23 -4.97
C SER A 16 -3.57 -34.75 -5.33
N VAL A 17 -4.54 -34.07 -5.91
CA VAL A 17 -4.42 -32.68 -6.37
C VAL A 17 -3.90 -31.73 -5.26
N PRO A 18 -4.39 -31.78 -4.00
CA PRO A 18 -3.86 -30.89 -2.94
C PRO A 18 -2.35 -31.09 -2.68
N LYS A 19 -1.88 -32.33 -2.70
CA LYS A 19 -0.44 -32.65 -2.50
C LYS A 19 0.40 -32.15 -3.67
N LYS A 20 -0.09 -32.30 -4.90
CA LYS A 20 0.57 -31.78 -6.11
C LYS A 20 0.68 -30.26 -6.08
N ILE A 21 -0.39 -29.56 -5.68
CA ILE A 21 -0.38 -28.09 -5.49
C ILE A 21 0.71 -27.70 -4.45
N SER A 22 0.75 -28.37 -3.31
CA SER A 22 1.76 -28.08 -2.28
C SER A 22 3.18 -28.27 -2.80
N ASN A 23 3.44 -29.38 -3.52
CA ASN A 23 4.75 -29.65 -4.11
C ASN A 23 5.14 -28.59 -5.17
N ILE A 24 4.20 -28.16 -6.00
CA ILE A 24 4.43 -27.09 -6.99
C ILE A 24 4.76 -25.78 -6.29
N ILE A 25 4.05 -25.43 -5.22
CA ILE A 25 4.33 -24.22 -4.45
C ILE A 25 5.72 -24.27 -3.82
N GLU A 26 6.11 -25.39 -3.23
CA GLU A 26 7.45 -25.55 -2.67
C GLU A 26 8.55 -25.46 -3.75
N LEU A 27 8.32 -26.05 -4.90
CA LEU A 27 9.24 -25.92 -6.04
C LEU A 27 9.34 -24.46 -6.52
N LEU A 28 8.20 -23.75 -6.64
CA LEU A 28 8.20 -22.35 -7.01
C LEU A 28 8.91 -21.45 -6.01
N LYS A 29 8.80 -21.72 -4.71
CA LYS A 29 9.57 -21.01 -3.68
C LYS A 29 11.08 -21.12 -3.88
N ILE A 30 11.54 -22.28 -4.32
CA ILE A 30 12.97 -22.54 -4.56
C ILE A 30 13.41 -21.88 -5.86
N THR A 31 12.65 -22.08 -6.95
CA THR A 31 13.06 -21.65 -8.30
C THR A 31 12.84 -20.18 -8.57
N ALA A 32 11.85 -19.58 -7.91
CA ALA A 32 11.52 -18.14 -8.03
C ALA A 32 12.05 -17.33 -6.82
N HIS A 33 12.96 -17.89 -6.02
CA HIS A 33 13.54 -17.19 -4.89
C HIS A 33 14.40 -16.02 -5.37
N ILE A 34 14.21 -14.87 -4.74
CA ILE A 34 15.02 -13.66 -4.94
C ILE A 34 15.62 -13.31 -3.57
N ASP A 35 16.96 -13.35 -3.47
CA ASP A 35 17.67 -13.17 -2.21
C ASP A 35 17.53 -11.77 -1.63
N ASP A 36 17.53 -10.76 -2.49
CA ASP A 36 17.38 -9.35 -2.09
C ASP A 36 16.39 -8.63 -3.02
N PHE A 37 15.45 -7.93 -2.42
CA PHE A 37 14.49 -7.12 -3.12
C PHE A 37 14.31 -5.78 -2.39
N PRO A 38 15.28 -4.86 -2.57
CA PRO A 38 15.27 -3.58 -1.87
C PRO A 38 14.06 -2.74 -2.27
N PRO A 39 13.55 -1.89 -1.36
CA PRO A 39 12.47 -0.96 -1.68
C PRO A 39 12.92 0.06 -2.73
N GLN A 40 12.09 0.27 -3.74
CA GLN A 40 12.32 1.26 -4.78
C GLN A 40 11.80 2.61 -4.32
N THR A 41 12.70 3.52 -3.95
CA THR A 41 12.35 4.82 -3.37
C THR A 41 12.29 5.96 -4.38
N ASP A 42 12.55 5.69 -5.65
CA ASP A 42 12.58 6.64 -6.77
C ASP A 42 11.31 6.61 -7.63
N ARG A 43 10.34 5.74 -7.26
CA ARG A 43 9.14 5.52 -8.06
C ARG A 43 7.96 5.04 -7.22
N ILE A 44 6.77 5.19 -7.78
CA ILE A 44 5.49 4.80 -7.16
C ILE A 44 4.80 3.83 -8.11
N HIS A 45 4.54 2.59 -7.65
CA HIS A 45 3.83 1.60 -8.44
C HIS A 45 2.32 1.69 -8.20
N VAL A 46 1.57 1.92 -9.27
CA VAL A 46 0.10 2.05 -9.27
C VAL A 46 -0.55 0.94 -10.09
N ALA A 47 -1.87 0.82 -10.02
CA ALA A 47 -2.62 -0.26 -10.67
C ALA A 47 -2.37 -0.36 -12.18
N ASN A 48 -2.14 0.76 -12.87
CA ASN A 48 -1.94 0.81 -14.32
C ASN A 48 -0.49 1.03 -14.77
N GLY A 49 0.49 1.08 -13.85
CA GLY A 49 1.90 1.27 -14.25
C GLY A 49 2.80 1.75 -13.12
N THR A 50 3.81 2.50 -13.48
CA THR A 50 4.81 3.07 -12.57
C THR A 50 4.99 4.57 -12.85
N LEU A 51 4.81 5.38 -11.82
CA LEU A 51 5.08 6.82 -11.80
C LEU A 51 6.47 7.04 -11.22
N PHE A 52 7.34 7.72 -11.93
CA PHE A 52 8.67 8.10 -11.46
C PHE A 52 8.63 9.47 -10.78
N LEU A 53 9.56 9.73 -9.87
CA LEU A 53 9.59 11.02 -9.14
C LEU A 53 9.95 12.21 -10.03
N ASP A 54 10.47 11.99 -11.24
CA ASP A 54 10.66 13.03 -12.26
C ASP A 54 9.36 13.41 -13.00
N GLY A 55 8.24 12.75 -12.66
CA GLY A 55 6.94 12.95 -13.26
C GLY A 55 6.66 12.09 -14.50
N SER A 56 7.62 11.30 -14.97
CA SER A 56 7.40 10.37 -16.08
C SER A 56 6.55 9.17 -15.65
N PHE A 57 5.79 8.59 -16.59
CA PHE A 57 4.91 7.45 -16.33
C PHE A 57 5.16 6.33 -17.33
N SER A 58 5.25 5.10 -16.85
CA SER A 58 5.36 3.89 -17.67
C SER A 58 4.17 2.96 -17.40
N GLU A 59 3.46 2.57 -18.44
CA GLU A 59 2.36 1.60 -18.36
C GLU A 59 2.84 0.16 -18.15
N SER A 60 4.15 -0.09 -18.17
CA SER A 60 4.71 -1.42 -17.92
C SER A 60 4.43 -1.88 -16.51
N LYS A 61 3.91 -3.11 -16.39
CA LYS A 61 3.67 -3.80 -15.11
C LYS A 61 4.62 -4.99 -14.90
N ASN A 62 5.64 -5.11 -15.74
CA ASN A 62 6.54 -6.26 -15.76
C ASN A 62 7.52 -6.29 -14.58
N GLU A 63 7.59 -5.21 -13.82
CA GLU A 63 8.44 -5.16 -12.63
C GLU A 63 7.80 -5.94 -11.48
N ILE A 64 8.61 -6.79 -10.85
CA ILE A 64 8.26 -7.42 -9.58
C ILE A 64 8.35 -6.33 -8.51
N VAL A 65 7.26 -6.09 -7.80
CA VAL A 65 7.18 -5.01 -6.80
C VAL A 65 6.59 -5.55 -5.49
N ARG A 66 7.08 -5.06 -4.36
CA ARG A 66 6.54 -5.41 -3.04
C ARG A 66 5.24 -4.67 -2.75
N SER A 67 5.16 -3.42 -3.18
CA SER A 67 4.02 -2.55 -2.92
C SER A 67 3.51 -1.92 -4.21
N ARG A 68 2.28 -2.25 -4.58
CA ARG A 68 1.56 -1.63 -5.68
C ARG A 68 0.24 -1.08 -5.15
N PHE A 69 0.00 0.20 -5.39
CA PHE A 69 -1.25 0.82 -4.96
C PHE A 69 -2.41 0.39 -5.86
N PRO A 70 -3.61 0.20 -5.30
CA PRO A 70 -4.78 -0.26 -6.05
C PRO A 70 -5.37 0.78 -6.99
N VAL A 71 -4.91 2.02 -6.90
CA VAL A 71 -5.39 3.15 -7.70
C VAL A 71 -4.64 3.28 -9.01
N ALA A 72 -5.33 3.71 -10.07
CA ALA A 72 -4.73 4.03 -11.36
C ALA A 72 -4.27 5.49 -11.40
N TYR A 73 -3.09 5.74 -11.96
CA TYR A 73 -2.63 7.08 -12.25
C TYR A 73 -3.28 7.58 -13.55
N ASN A 74 -3.86 8.77 -13.51
CA ASN A 74 -4.39 9.47 -14.67
C ASN A 74 -4.10 10.98 -14.52
N PRO A 75 -3.18 11.55 -15.30
CA PRO A 75 -2.82 12.97 -15.20
C PRO A 75 -3.94 13.91 -15.67
N SER A 76 -4.97 13.39 -16.34
CA SER A 76 -6.11 14.17 -16.86
C SER A 76 -7.32 14.15 -15.94
N VAL A 77 -7.22 13.62 -14.72
CA VAL A 77 -8.32 13.64 -13.75
C VAL A 77 -8.59 15.08 -13.32
N PRO A 78 -9.85 15.53 -13.32
CA PRO A 78 -10.20 16.84 -12.78
C PRO A 78 -9.88 16.95 -11.28
N SER A 79 -9.78 18.18 -10.80
CA SER A 79 -9.56 18.47 -9.38
C SER A 79 -10.59 17.72 -8.50
N PRO A 80 -10.15 17.12 -7.38
CA PRO A 80 -11.03 16.38 -6.48
C PRO A 80 -11.83 17.33 -5.58
N GLU A 81 -12.76 18.08 -6.14
CA GLU A 81 -13.50 19.16 -5.46
C GLU A 81 -14.19 18.69 -4.16
N THR A 82 -14.76 17.49 -4.15
CA THR A 82 -15.41 16.94 -2.95
C THR A 82 -14.39 16.71 -1.82
N TRP A 83 -13.20 16.21 -2.16
CA TRP A 83 -12.13 16.00 -1.20
C TRP A 83 -11.57 17.31 -0.67
N LEU A 84 -11.31 18.26 -1.56
CA LEU A 84 -10.82 19.59 -1.18
C LEU A 84 -11.85 20.33 -0.32
N GLY A 85 -13.12 20.30 -0.70
CA GLY A 85 -14.21 20.89 0.10
C GLY A 85 -14.32 20.25 1.50
N PHE A 86 -14.14 18.93 1.60
CA PHE A 86 -14.11 18.26 2.89
C PHE A 86 -12.90 18.72 3.74
N LEU A 87 -11.70 18.84 3.16
CA LEU A 87 -10.51 19.29 3.87
C LEU A 87 -10.65 20.76 4.35
N HIS A 88 -11.16 21.65 3.51
CA HIS A 88 -11.44 23.05 3.90
C HIS A 88 -12.49 23.17 5.01
N GLY A 89 -13.41 22.20 5.12
CA GLY A 89 -14.37 22.16 6.21
C GLY A 89 -13.83 21.58 7.51
N LEU A 90 -12.70 20.85 7.45
CA LEU A 90 -12.13 20.10 8.57
C LEU A 90 -10.86 20.73 9.14
N LEU A 91 -10.00 21.28 8.29
CA LEU A 91 -8.65 21.77 8.62
C LEU A 91 -8.52 23.27 8.40
N TYR A 92 -7.54 23.88 9.05
CA TYR A 92 -7.11 25.22 8.68
C TYR A 92 -6.44 25.20 7.31
N GLU A 93 -6.54 26.29 6.56
CA GLU A 93 -5.99 26.37 5.20
C GLU A 93 -4.49 26.08 5.14
N ASP A 94 -3.72 26.54 6.14
CA ASP A 94 -2.28 26.33 6.23
C ASP A 94 -1.90 24.88 6.54
N ASP A 95 -2.82 24.08 7.09
CA ASP A 95 -2.59 22.66 7.41
C ASP A 95 -2.84 21.72 6.22
N ILE A 96 -3.64 22.15 5.23
CA ILE A 96 -3.97 21.33 4.06
C ILE A 96 -2.72 20.97 3.25
N PRO A 97 -1.83 21.91 2.89
CA PRO A 97 -0.58 21.56 2.22
C PRO A 97 0.29 20.58 3.01
N THR A 98 0.37 20.75 4.33
CA THR A 98 1.12 19.85 5.22
C THR A 98 0.56 18.42 5.17
N LEU A 99 -0.76 18.26 5.19
CA LEU A 99 -1.40 16.96 5.03
C LEU A 99 -1.12 16.37 3.64
N GLN A 100 -1.20 17.16 2.57
CA GLN A 100 -0.93 16.70 1.21
C GLN A 100 0.52 16.23 1.04
N GLU A 101 1.49 16.97 1.58
CA GLU A 101 2.90 16.56 1.59
C GLU A 101 3.11 15.27 2.36
N TYR A 102 2.46 15.10 3.51
CA TYR A 102 2.53 13.88 4.30
C TYR A 102 1.93 12.68 3.55
N ILE A 103 0.79 12.86 2.87
CA ILE A 103 0.19 11.82 2.03
C ILE A 103 1.17 11.44 0.91
N GLY A 104 1.76 12.41 0.24
CA GLY A 104 2.79 12.17 -0.79
C GLY A 104 3.99 11.39 -0.24
N TYR A 105 4.44 11.71 0.97
CA TYR A 105 5.51 10.98 1.64
C TYR A 105 5.14 9.51 1.91
N CYS A 106 3.89 9.21 2.26
CA CYS A 106 3.40 7.83 2.48
C CYS A 106 3.37 6.97 1.21
N LEU A 107 3.45 7.56 0.01
CA LEU A 107 3.50 6.81 -1.25
C LEU A 107 4.88 6.21 -1.52
N ILE A 108 5.93 6.63 -0.81
CA ILE A 108 7.30 6.19 -1.01
C ILE A 108 7.69 5.23 0.10
N PRO A 109 8.25 4.02 -0.20
CA PRO A 109 8.66 3.04 0.83
C PRO A 109 9.96 3.48 1.53
N SER A 110 9.94 4.62 2.21
CA SER A 110 11.09 5.24 2.86
C SER A 110 10.68 5.92 4.16
N ASN A 111 11.43 5.67 5.21
CA ASN A 111 11.26 6.35 6.49
C ASN A 111 12.40 7.37 6.78
N LYS A 112 13.03 7.90 5.74
CA LYS A 112 14.14 8.86 5.90
C LYS A 112 13.71 10.14 6.62
N GLY A 113 12.47 10.57 6.43
CA GLY A 113 11.91 11.76 7.08
C GLY A 113 11.62 11.56 8.57
N GLN A 114 11.44 10.31 9.02
CA GLN A 114 11.09 9.96 10.40
C GLN A 114 9.93 10.82 10.94
N ARG A 115 8.85 10.92 10.15
CA ARG A 115 7.70 11.78 10.46
C ARG A 115 6.47 10.94 10.80
N MET A 116 5.69 11.48 11.72
CA MET A 116 4.37 11.01 12.11
C MET A 116 3.40 12.19 12.02
N MET A 117 2.21 11.97 11.49
CA MET A 117 1.14 12.96 11.47
C MET A 117 0.19 12.71 12.66
N VAL A 118 -0.13 13.76 13.39
CA VAL A 118 -1.15 13.73 14.45
C VAL A 118 -2.23 14.73 14.10
N ILE A 119 -3.47 14.26 13.94
CA ILE A 119 -4.65 15.10 13.68
C ILE A 119 -5.47 15.17 14.95
N LYS A 120 -5.57 16.37 15.55
CA LYS A 120 -6.28 16.61 16.80
C LYS A 120 -7.59 17.36 16.54
N GLY A 121 -8.65 16.99 17.26
CA GLY A 121 -9.96 17.68 17.24
C GLY A 121 -10.88 17.16 18.34
N SER A 122 -12.07 17.75 18.44
CA SER A 122 -13.01 17.52 19.55
C SER A 122 -13.84 16.23 19.46
N GLY A 123 -13.70 15.46 18.36
CA GLY A 123 -14.49 14.27 18.08
C GLY A 123 -15.72 14.56 17.19
N GLY A 124 -16.11 13.57 16.38
CA GLY A 124 -17.27 13.68 15.49
C GLY A 124 -17.10 14.59 14.27
N GLU A 125 -15.92 15.17 14.05
CA GLU A 125 -15.63 16.14 12.98
C GLU A 125 -15.30 15.48 11.62
N GLY A 126 -15.10 14.16 11.60
CA GLY A 126 -14.78 13.44 10.37
C GLY A 126 -13.29 13.16 10.16
N LYS A 127 -12.43 13.31 11.17
CA LYS A 127 -10.98 13.02 11.07
C LYS A 127 -10.67 11.61 10.57
N SER A 128 -11.41 10.62 11.05
CA SER A 128 -11.27 9.20 10.63
C SER A 128 -11.55 9.00 9.14
N GLN A 129 -12.25 9.92 8.47
CA GLN A 129 -12.44 9.87 7.01
C GLN A 129 -11.13 10.07 6.25
N ILE A 130 -10.18 10.84 6.81
CA ILE A 130 -8.83 10.94 6.23
C ILE A 130 -8.16 9.56 6.23
N GLY A 131 -8.21 8.85 7.36
CA GLY A 131 -7.71 7.48 7.48
C GLY A 131 -8.37 6.53 6.46
N THR A 132 -9.70 6.63 6.32
CA THR A 132 -10.46 5.83 5.35
C THR A 132 -10.00 6.09 3.91
N VAL A 133 -9.82 7.34 3.52
CA VAL A 133 -9.32 7.69 2.16
C VAL A 133 -7.91 7.17 1.95
N LEU A 134 -7.03 7.29 2.96
CA LEU A 134 -5.66 6.78 2.89
C LEU A 134 -5.62 5.26 2.78
N SER A 135 -6.47 4.54 3.52
CA SER A 135 -6.58 3.09 3.43
C SER A 135 -7.03 2.63 2.04
N HIS A 136 -7.94 3.37 1.39
CA HIS A 136 -8.36 3.07 0.01
C HIS A 136 -7.26 3.41 -1.01
N LEU A 137 -6.54 4.51 -0.81
CA LEU A 137 -5.44 4.93 -1.70
C LEU A 137 -4.27 3.94 -1.65
N LEU A 138 -3.88 3.54 -0.45
CA LEU A 138 -2.71 2.71 -0.21
C LEU A 138 -3.02 1.21 -0.29
N GLY A 139 -4.26 0.79 -0.10
CA GLY A 139 -4.68 -0.60 -0.09
C GLY A 139 -3.93 -1.41 0.98
N CYS A 140 -3.36 -2.56 0.61
CA CYS A 140 -2.62 -3.42 1.54
C CYS A 140 -1.33 -2.78 2.10
N ASN A 141 -0.92 -1.62 1.60
CA ASN A 141 0.23 -0.87 2.10
C ASN A 141 -0.13 0.07 3.29
N ALA A 142 -1.42 0.20 3.63
CA ALA A 142 -1.89 0.80 4.86
C ALA A 142 -2.43 -0.27 5.81
N LYS A 143 -2.27 -0.06 7.10
CA LYS A 143 -2.78 -0.95 8.15
C LYS A 143 -3.36 -0.14 9.29
N ASP A 144 -4.55 -0.51 9.74
CA ASP A 144 -5.12 -0.02 10.98
C ASP A 144 -4.50 -0.76 12.17
N GLY A 145 -4.13 -0.04 13.21
CA GLY A 145 -3.51 -0.64 14.38
C GLY A 145 -3.11 0.37 15.43
N SER A 146 -2.63 -0.11 16.56
CA SER A 146 -2.21 0.75 17.67
C SER A 146 -0.69 0.85 17.76
N VAL A 147 -0.18 2.09 17.79
CA VAL A 147 1.24 2.40 18.02
C VAL A 147 1.71 1.81 19.36
N GLY A 148 0.86 1.82 20.39
CA GLY A 148 1.15 1.21 21.69
C GLY A 148 1.44 -0.30 21.56
N LYS A 149 0.56 -1.03 20.85
CA LYS A 149 0.75 -2.47 20.62
C LYS A 149 2.02 -2.76 19.81
N VAL A 150 2.34 -1.93 18.82
CA VAL A 150 3.56 -2.06 18.01
C VAL A 150 4.82 -1.84 18.86
N SER A 151 4.79 -0.92 19.84
CA SER A 151 5.94 -0.67 20.74
C SER A 151 6.20 -1.85 21.69
N GLU A 152 5.17 -2.52 22.16
CA GLU A 152 5.24 -3.56 23.18
C GLU A 152 5.42 -4.98 22.60
N ASN A 153 4.95 -5.24 21.38
CA ASN A 153 4.89 -6.56 20.80
C ASN A 153 5.71 -6.69 19.50
N ARG A 154 6.76 -7.52 19.54
CA ARG A 154 7.62 -7.80 18.37
C ARG A 154 6.87 -8.41 17.18
N PHE A 155 5.79 -9.18 17.43
CA PHE A 155 5.00 -9.78 16.35
C PHE A 155 4.16 -8.71 15.65
N ALA A 156 3.61 -7.75 16.38
CA ALA A 156 2.92 -6.60 15.79
C ALA A 156 3.86 -5.76 14.90
N ARG A 157 5.16 -5.69 15.25
CA ARG A 157 6.18 -5.04 14.40
C ARG A 157 6.46 -5.81 13.11
N ALA A 158 6.53 -7.15 13.18
CA ALA A 158 6.74 -7.97 11.99
C ALA A 158 5.60 -7.80 10.96
N ASP A 159 4.38 -7.59 11.43
CA ASP A 159 3.23 -7.30 10.58
C ASP A 159 3.31 -5.98 9.80
N LEU A 160 4.26 -5.10 10.14
CA LEU A 160 4.47 -3.80 9.49
C LEU A 160 5.65 -3.80 8.49
N GLU A 161 6.30 -4.94 8.25
CA GLU A 161 7.51 -5.02 7.42
C GLU A 161 7.36 -4.39 6.03
N HIS A 162 6.14 -4.46 5.45
CA HIS A 162 5.86 -3.94 4.10
C HIS A 162 4.77 -2.86 4.10
N VAL A 163 4.44 -2.32 5.27
CA VAL A 163 3.40 -1.30 5.43
C VAL A 163 4.02 0.09 5.30
N HIS A 164 3.43 0.93 4.46
CA HIS A 164 3.85 2.33 4.29
C HIS A 164 3.26 3.24 5.35
N LEU A 165 2.05 2.93 5.83
CA LEU A 165 1.32 3.74 6.79
C LEU A 165 0.60 2.86 7.82
N LEU A 166 0.86 3.12 9.10
CA LEU A 166 0.04 2.64 10.22
C LEU A 166 -0.92 3.76 10.64
N ILE A 167 -2.21 3.45 10.69
CA ILE A 167 -3.27 4.37 11.13
C ILE A 167 -3.71 3.92 12.52
N ASP A 168 -3.59 4.80 13.51
CA ASP A 168 -4.03 4.61 14.90
C ASP A 168 -5.14 5.63 15.20
N ASP A 169 -6.42 5.19 15.30
CA ASP A 169 -7.62 6.01 15.52
C ASP A 169 -8.41 5.57 16.78
#